data_f09da2d9f1a33a384bddf6674c3d1509
#
_entry.id   f09da2d9f1a33a384bddf6674c3d1509
#
_cell.length_a   1.000
_cell.length_b   1.000
_cell.length_c   1.000
_cell.angle_alpha   90.00
_cell.angle_beta   90.00
_cell.angle_gamma   90.00
#
_symmetry.space_group_name_H-M   'P 1'
#
loop_
_entity.id
_entity.type
_entity.pdbx_description
1 polymer ?
#
loop_
_entity_poly.entity_id
_entity_poly.type
_entity_poly.pdbx_seq_one_letter_code
_entity_poly.pdbx_strand_id
1 'polypeptide(L)'
;MDKHQKFGPMNTMIRRLVLDVLKPHVPTILDLARALAKVSGVSGVNLSLDEVDQETESVKATIQGENIDYDEVEEVIRNFGAAVHSIDEVVVGKEMVKEFKTLQER
;
A
#
# COMPACT_ATOMS: atom_id res chain seq x y z
N MET A 1 -21.41 15.14 -9.28
CA MET A 1 -20.83 15.29 -8.99
C MET A 1 -20.21 14.80 -8.52
N ASP A 2 -19.79 14.88 -8.50
CA ASP A 2 -19.06 14.22 -8.04
C ASP A 2 -18.27 14.86 -7.10
N LYS A 3 -18.31 14.52 -5.95
CA LYS A 3 -17.67 15.17 -4.95
C LYS A 3 -16.23 15.06 -5.08
N HIS A 4 -15.73 14.13 -5.83
CA HIS A 4 -14.33 14.00 -5.98
C HIS A 4 -13.72 15.15 -6.67
N GLN A 5 -14.49 15.88 -7.41
CA GLN A 5 -13.92 16.93 -8.19
C GLN A 5 -13.53 18.11 -7.39
N LYS A 6 -13.93 18.18 -6.13
CA LYS A 6 -13.57 19.28 -5.32
C LYS A 6 -12.10 19.37 -5.06
N PHE A 7 -11.41 18.25 -5.14
CA PHE A 7 -10.03 18.25 -4.71
C PHE A 7 -9.05 18.42 -5.82
N GLY A 8 -9.44 18.38 -7.01
CA GLY A 8 -8.52 18.44 -8.10
C GLY A 8 -7.59 17.26 -8.11
N PRO A 9 -7.34 16.68 -9.26
CA PRO A 9 -6.59 15.43 -9.33
C PRO A 9 -5.16 15.55 -8.88
N MET A 10 -4.51 16.70 -9.13
CA MET A 10 -3.10 16.79 -8.80
C MET A 10 -2.84 16.83 -7.32
N ASN A 11 -3.81 17.31 -6.56
CA ASN A 11 -3.62 17.44 -5.13
C ASN A 11 -3.87 16.17 -4.37
N THR A 12 -4.42 15.17 -5.03
CA THR A 12 -4.79 13.93 -4.34
C THR A 12 -4.04 12.73 -4.88
N MET A 13 -2.95 12.95 -5.62
CA MET A 13 -2.18 11.84 -6.16
C MET A 13 -1.44 11.13 -5.06
N ILE A 14 -1.71 9.85 -4.92
CA ILE A 14 -1.06 9.02 -3.92
C ILE A 14 0.28 8.58 -4.48
N ARG A 15 1.37 8.87 -3.74
CA ARG A 15 2.71 8.54 -4.18
C ARG A 15 3.33 7.40 -3.40
N ARG A 16 2.85 7.15 -2.19
CA ARG A 16 3.42 6.09 -1.38
C ARG A 16 2.39 5.61 -0.39
N LEU A 17 2.34 4.32 -0.20
CA LEU A 17 1.50 3.68 0.80
C LEU A 17 2.34 2.68 1.56
N VAL A 18 2.17 2.64 2.87
CA VAL A 18 2.72 1.58 3.69
C VAL A 18 1.54 0.95 4.41
N LEU A 19 1.32 -0.32 4.12
CA LEU A 19 0.15 -1.05 4.62
C LEU A 19 0.60 -2.23 5.43
N ASP A 20 -0.19 -2.55 6.45
CA ASP A 20 -0.05 -3.81 7.16
C ASP A 20 -1.12 -4.72 6.60
N VAL A 21 -0.71 -5.83 6.00
CA VAL A 21 -1.62 -6.74 5.31
C VAL A 21 -1.60 -8.08 6.01
N LEU A 22 -2.77 -8.59 6.30
CA LEU A 22 -2.91 -9.92 6.88
C LEU A 22 -3.32 -10.87 5.76
N LYS A 23 -2.55 -11.93 5.55
CA LYS A 23 -2.84 -12.83 4.44
C LYS A 23 -2.63 -14.28 4.82
N PRO A 24 -3.32 -15.19 4.14
CA PRO A 24 -3.03 -16.60 4.31
C PRO A 24 -1.64 -16.92 3.74
N HIS A 25 -1.11 -18.08 4.06
CA HIS A 25 0.23 -18.42 3.61
C HIS A 25 0.33 -18.57 2.11
N VAL A 26 -0.77 -18.96 1.47
CA VAL A 26 -0.80 -19.15 0.02
C VAL A 26 -1.94 -18.33 -0.54
N PRO A 27 -1.76 -17.58 -1.60
CA PRO A 27 -0.55 -17.39 -2.42
C PRO A 27 0.54 -16.65 -1.65
N THR A 28 1.78 -16.77 -2.11
CA THR A 28 2.93 -16.21 -1.38
C THR A 28 3.07 -14.71 -1.61
N ILE A 29 3.99 -14.10 -0.84
CA ILE A 29 4.22 -12.68 -1.02
C ILE A 29 4.83 -12.37 -2.39
N LEU A 30 5.51 -13.34 -2.99
CA LEU A 30 6.03 -13.13 -4.34
C LEU A 30 4.87 -12.91 -5.32
N ASP A 31 3.86 -13.75 -5.22
CA ASP A 31 2.70 -13.62 -6.10
C ASP A 31 1.95 -12.33 -5.84
N LEU A 32 1.80 -11.98 -4.58
CA LEU A 32 1.11 -10.73 -4.24
C LEU A 32 1.89 -9.53 -4.73
N ALA A 33 3.22 -9.55 -4.56
CA ALA A 33 4.04 -8.43 -5.02
C ALA A 33 3.91 -8.22 -6.52
N ARG A 34 3.91 -9.32 -7.27
CA ARG A 34 3.77 -9.21 -8.72
C ARG A 34 2.42 -8.65 -9.13
N ALA A 35 1.38 -9.04 -8.42
CA ALA A 35 0.05 -8.54 -8.72
C ALA A 35 -0.06 -7.06 -8.39
N LEU A 36 0.48 -6.64 -7.23
CA LEU A 36 0.43 -5.26 -6.84
C LEU A 36 1.25 -4.36 -7.77
N ALA A 37 2.33 -4.89 -8.32
CA ALA A 37 3.17 -4.11 -9.21
C ALA A 37 2.45 -3.73 -10.50
N LYS A 38 1.36 -4.41 -10.82
CA LYS A 38 0.60 -4.13 -12.03
C LYS A 38 -0.53 -3.13 -11.82
N VAL A 39 -0.75 -2.71 -10.58
CA VAL A 39 -1.82 -1.77 -10.29
C VAL A 39 -1.51 -0.41 -10.92
N SER A 40 -2.56 0.28 -11.36
CA SER A 40 -2.42 1.58 -11.99
C SER A 40 -1.69 2.54 -11.08
N GLY A 41 -0.69 3.20 -11.63
CA GLY A 41 0.06 4.22 -10.91
C GLY A 41 1.21 3.69 -10.09
N VAL A 42 1.37 2.38 -9.96
CA VAL A 42 2.43 1.80 -9.14
C VAL A 42 3.72 1.70 -9.94
N SER A 43 4.82 2.21 -9.37
CA SER A 43 6.14 2.07 -9.99
C SER A 43 7.00 1.05 -9.28
N GLY A 44 6.67 0.69 -8.04
CA GLY A 44 7.43 -0.34 -7.33
C GLY A 44 6.73 -0.79 -6.07
N VAL A 45 7.06 -2.01 -5.64
CA VAL A 45 6.44 -2.63 -4.48
C VAL A 45 7.52 -3.32 -3.67
N ASN A 46 7.44 -3.18 -2.36
CA ASN A 46 8.30 -3.92 -1.44
C ASN A 46 7.41 -4.59 -0.41
N LEU A 47 7.42 -5.91 -0.37
CA LEU A 47 6.68 -6.66 0.64
C LEU A 47 7.66 -7.35 1.57
N SER A 48 7.49 -7.12 2.86
CA SER A 48 8.33 -7.75 3.88
C SER A 48 7.46 -8.56 4.81
N LEU A 49 7.88 -9.78 5.07
CA LEU A 49 7.18 -10.64 6.00
C LEU A 49 7.49 -10.18 7.42
N ASP A 50 6.46 -9.88 8.18
CA ASP A 50 6.62 -9.31 9.51
C ASP A 50 6.45 -10.38 10.58
N GLU A 51 5.35 -11.10 10.54
CA GLU A 51 5.07 -12.16 11.48
C GLU A 51 4.42 -13.31 10.77
N VAL A 52 4.67 -14.52 11.26
CA VAL A 52 4.06 -15.73 10.70
C VAL A 52 3.36 -16.46 11.82
N ASP A 53 2.07 -16.69 11.65
CA ASP A 53 1.29 -17.49 12.55
C ASP A 53 0.93 -18.79 11.89
N GLN A 54 0.17 -19.60 12.60
CA GLN A 54 -0.18 -20.93 12.13
C GLN A 54 -0.96 -20.88 10.82
N GLU A 55 -1.86 -19.91 10.69
CA GLU A 55 -2.73 -19.86 9.52
C GLU A 55 -2.56 -18.61 8.66
N THR A 56 -1.98 -17.59 9.20
CA THR A 56 -1.83 -16.32 8.49
C THR A 56 -0.44 -15.76 8.67
N GLU A 57 -0.16 -14.73 7.90
CA GLU A 57 1.08 -13.99 8.05
C GLU A 57 0.79 -12.50 7.90
N SER A 58 1.58 -11.72 8.59
CA SER A 58 1.49 -10.28 8.57
C SER A 58 2.57 -9.77 7.62
N VAL A 59 2.20 -8.95 6.68
CA VAL A 59 3.10 -8.47 5.65
C VAL A 59 3.10 -6.96 5.63
N LYS A 60 4.28 -6.35 5.62
CA LYS A 60 4.39 -4.92 5.44
C LYS A 60 4.54 -4.65 3.95
N ALA A 61 3.60 -3.90 3.40
CA ALA A 61 3.60 -3.61 1.98
C ALA A 61 3.90 -2.13 1.76
N THR A 62 5.02 -1.84 1.11
CA THR A 62 5.38 -0.49 0.74
C THR A 62 5.20 -0.34 -0.76
N ILE A 63 4.35 0.58 -1.17
CA ILE A 63 3.98 0.76 -2.57
C ILE A 63 4.28 2.19 -2.96
N GLN A 64 5.03 2.38 -4.01
CA GLN A 64 5.35 3.70 -4.50
C GLN A 64 4.95 3.88 -5.94
N GLY A 65 4.66 5.11 -6.32
CA GLY A 65 4.29 5.39 -7.69
C GLY A 65 3.85 6.81 -7.86
N GLU A 66 2.99 7.01 -8.84
CA GLU A 66 2.43 8.29 -9.14
C GLU A 66 0.96 8.08 -9.35
N ASN A 67 0.15 8.66 -8.51
CA ASN A 67 -1.31 8.52 -8.61
C ASN A 67 -1.74 7.06 -8.49
N ILE A 68 -1.30 6.42 -7.42
CA ILE A 68 -1.64 5.03 -7.15
C ILE A 68 -3.14 4.89 -6.95
N ASP A 69 -3.73 3.91 -7.62
CA ASP A 69 -5.15 3.62 -7.47
C ASP A 69 -5.35 2.74 -6.25
N TYR A 70 -5.68 3.33 -5.11
CA TYR A 70 -5.80 2.60 -3.86
C TYR A 70 -6.93 1.57 -3.91
N ASP A 71 -8.04 1.90 -4.56
CA ASP A 71 -9.14 0.95 -4.63
C ASP A 71 -8.71 -0.31 -5.35
N GLU A 72 -7.90 -0.17 -6.38
CA GLU A 72 -7.38 -1.32 -7.09
C GLU A 72 -6.38 -2.10 -6.23
N VAL A 73 -5.55 -1.39 -5.45
CA VAL A 73 -4.65 -2.05 -4.51
C VAL A 73 -5.44 -2.92 -3.55
N GLU A 74 -6.50 -2.36 -3.00
CA GLU A 74 -7.30 -3.09 -2.04
C GLU A 74 -7.99 -4.27 -2.68
N GLU A 75 -8.44 -4.11 -3.90
CA GLU A 75 -9.09 -5.20 -4.61
C GLU A 75 -8.12 -6.35 -4.87
N VAL A 76 -6.91 -6.05 -5.28
CA VAL A 76 -5.89 -7.08 -5.50
C VAL A 76 -5.64 -7.85 -4.20
N ILE A 77 -5.47 -7.11 -3.10
CA ILE A 77 -5.22 -7.74 -1.81
C ILE A 77 -6.38 -8.66 -1.44
N ARG A 78 -7.60 -8.18 -1.63
CA ARG A 78 -8.79 -8.95 -1.32
C ARG A 78 -8.88 -10.22 -2.18
N ASN A 79 -8.50 -10.12 -3.43
CA ASN A 79 -8.54 -11.28 -4.32
C ASN A 79 -7.54 -12.35 -3.93
N PHE A 80 -6.55 -11.99 -3.13
CA PHE A 80 -5.59 -12.95 -2.61
C PHE A 80 -6.06 -13.57 -1.29
N GLY A 81 -7.30 -13.29 -0.89
CA GLY A 81 -7.81 -13.78 0.38
C GLY A 81 -7.24 -13.05 1.58
N ALA A 82 -6.68 -11.86 1.33
CA ALA A 82 -6.02 -11.08 2.34
C ALA A 82 -6.81 -9.83 2.65
N ALA A 83 -6.38 -9.07 3.65
CA ALA A 83 -7.05 -7.84 4.03
C ALA A 83 -6.03 -6.81 4.47
N VAL A 84 -6.32 -5.55 4.22
CA VAL A 84 -5.53 -4.45 4.74
C VAL A 84 -5.90 -4.31 6.21
N HIS A 85 -4.94 -4.57 7.10
CA HIS A 85 -5.17 -4.45 8.52
C HIS A 85 -5.07 -2.99 8.94
N SER A 86 -4.10 -2.28 8.42
CA SER A 86 -3.96 -0.86 8.72
C SER A 86 -3.19 -0.15 7.61
N ILE A 87 -3.42 1.14 7.50
CA ILE A 87 -2.63 2.01 6.63
C ILE A 87 -1.68 2.75 7.55
N ASP A 88 -0.39 2.45 7.42
CA ASP A 88 0.60 2.95 8.36
C ASP A 88 1.27 4.23 7.89
N GLU A 89 1.29 4.45 6.58
CA GLU A 89 1.85 5.68 6.05
C GLU A 89 1.22 5.95 4.69
N VAL A 90 0.94 7.20 4.42
CA VAL A 90 0.49 7.60 3.09
C VAL A 90 1.16 8.92 2.73
N VAL A 91 1.64 9.01 1.49
CA VAL A 91 2.18 10.25 0.95
C VAL A 91 1.32 10.65 -0.24
N VAL A 92 0.80 11.86 -0.19
CA VAL A 92 -0.11 12.36 -1.21
C VAL A 92 0.40 13.73 -1.67
N GLY A 93 0.28 14.01 -2.95
CA GLY A 93 0.63 15.31 -3.48
C GLY A 93 1.61 15.20 -4.62
N LYS A 94 2.25 16.32 -4.95
CA LYS A 94 3.18 16.36 -6.07
C LYS A 94 4.55 15.84 -5.72
N GLU A 95 4.90 15.81 -4.44
CA GLU A 95 6.25 15.46 -4.01
C GLU A 95 6.25 14.35 -3.01
N MET A 96 7.35 13.61 -2.97
CA MET A 96 7.56 12.64 -1.92
C MET A 96 8.04 13.37 -0.69
N VAL A 97 7.31 13.22 0.40
CA VAL A 97 7.64 13.86 1.67
C VAL A 97 8.07 12.78 2.64
N LYS A 98 9.23 12.95 3.23
CA LYS A 98 9.73 11.96 4.16
C LYS A 98 9.07 12.12 5.50
N GLU A 99 8.96 11.02 6.20
CA GLU A 99 8.45 11.05 7.55
C GLU A 99 9.41 11.82 8.43
N PHE A 100 8.87 12.73 9.25
CA PHE A 100 9.69 13.51 10.15
C PHE A 100 9.84 12.75 11.46
N LYS A 101 11.07 12.64 11.95
CA LYS A 101 11.32 11.96 13.21
C LYS A 101 11.96 12.90 14.19
N THR A 102 11.51 12.84 15.43
CA THR A 102 12.07 13.68 16.47
C THR A 102 13.27 12.99 17.08
N LEU A 103 14.01 13.75 17.88
CA LEU A 103 15.18 13.20 18.55
C LEU A 103 14.83 12.07 19.50
N GLN A 104 13.68 12.14 20.10
CA GLN A 104 13.29 11.10 21.04
C GLN A 104 13.05 9.77 20.37
N GLU A 105 12.89 9.75 19.09
CA GLU A 105 12.58 8.51 18.41
C GLU A 105 13.81 7.73 18.02
N ARG A 106 14.97 8.20 18.38
CA ARG A 106 16.21 7.50 18.04
C ARG A 106 16.73 6.62 19.17
#